data_327472794fb07005989683105a6d18f5
#
_entry.id   327472794fb07005989683105a6d18f5
#
_cell.length_a   1.000
_cell.length_b   1.000
_cell.length_c   1.000
_cell.angle_alpha   90.00
_cell.angle_beta   90.00
_cell.angle_gamma   90.00
#
_symmetry.space_group_name_H-M   'P 1'
#
loop_
_entity.id
_entity.type
_entity.pdbx_description
1 polymer ?
#
loop_
_entity_poly.entity_id
_entity_poly.type
_entity_poly.pdbx_seq_one_letter_code
_entity_poly.pdbx_strand_id
1 'polypeptide(L)'
;YYYTPLIFIIVYSQISGEKDVETILNYLFLLYIVVFFKNFAGQVTLANIKSISFTNSYSPFESELAFVFLIFECFYLYMGKRRNAIISLILCILSFKRICMLVSIVFFVLSKWLIQKKSVNKKVVIVTVIFFVLLPMLTCVLLNDKLETWFYQTFHVTLYEATLSRSSRIEAVMNSGQIKYGLGSVTTYLTQYLNHVHGSNFANRNMHNDLVQMYLECGALGSTVFTYVYMKSASVNRMSFVLMCYVFFECYFNHLFGAGCTHIWVLIYLMMSIAGMTTRKEENEGEENGTNNGIYTDV
;
A
#
# COMPACT_ATOMS: atom_id res chain seq x y z
N TYR A 1 2.63 15.36 -9.31
CA TYR A 1 3.41 14.19 -8.88
C TYR A 1 2.64 12.87 -9.09
N TYR A 2 1.31 12.81 -8.85
CA TYR A 2 0.52 11.56 -8.99
C TYR A 2 0.37 11.07 -10.44
N TYR A 3 0.36 11.99 -11.42
CA TYR A 3 0.16 11.65 -12.83
C TYR A 3 1.45 11.29 -13.55
N THR A 4 2.61 11.73 -13.08
CA THR A 4 3.89 11.48 -13.73
C THR A 4 4.21 9.98 -13.82
N PRO A 5 4.07 9.18 -12.74
CA PRO A 5 4.25 7.74 -12.84
C PRO A 5 3.24 7.07 -13.77
N LEU A 6 1.98 7.52 -13.77
CA LEU A 6 0.93 6.98 -14.62
C LEU A 6 1.23 7.23 -16.11
N ILE A 7 1.62 8.45 -16.46
CA ILE A 7 2.01 8.82 -17.83
C ILE A 7 3.23 8.01 -18.26
N PHE A 8 4.25 7.92 -17.40
CA PHE A 8 5.45 7.13 -17.68
C PHE A 8 5.10 5.67 -17.98
N ILE A 9 4.20 5.07 -17.21
CA ILE A 9 3.80 3.67 -17.37
C ILE A 9 2.98 3.46 -18.64
N ILE A 10 2.03 4.37 -18.94
CA ILE A 10 1.25 4.30 -20.16
C ILE A 10 2.17 4.36 -21.38
N VAL A 11 3.09 5.31 -21.41
CA VAL A 11 4.04 5.46 -22.51
C VAL A 11 4.99 4.25 -22.56
N TYR A 12 5.51 3.82 -21.42
CA TYR A 12 6.46 2.72 -21.35
C TYR A 12 5.81 1.37 -21.72
N SER A 13 4.58 1.11 -21.27
CA SER A 13 3.85 -0.12 -21.63
C SER A 13 3.50 -0.23 -23.12
N GLN A 14 3.46 0.90 -23.83
CA GLN A 14 3.29 0.92 -25.30
C GLN A 14 4.58 0.66 -26.07
N ILE A 15 5.74 0.95 -25.47
CA ILE A 15 7.05 0.87 -26.12
C ILE A 15 7.77 -0.44 -25.77
N SER A 16 7.53 -0.99 -24.59
CA SER A 16 8.30 -2.11 -24.03
C SER A 16 7.45 -3.37 -23.91
N GLY A 17 8.05 -4.51 -24.30
CA GLY A 17 7.42 -5.81 -24.10
C GLY A 17 7.44 -6.26 -22.63
N GLU A 18 6.63 -7.29 -22.32
CA GLU A 18 6.54 -7.90 -20.97
C GLU A 18 7.92 -8.28 -20.40
N LYS A 19 8.78 -8.88 -21.23
CA LYS A 19 10.12 -9.32 -20.82
C LYS A 19 11.05 -8.17 -20.42
N ASP A 20 10.93 -7.03 -21.09
CA ASP A 20 11.76 -5.86 -20.82
C ASP A 20 11.39 -5.25 -19.47
N VAL A 21 10.07 -5.13 -19.19
CA VAL A 21 9.57 -4.64 -17.91
C VAL A 21 9.98 -5.56 -16.77
N GLU A 22 9.86 -6.86 -16.97
CA GLU A 22 10.29 -7.86 -15.97
C GLU A 22 11.80 -7.78 -15.71
N THR A 23 12.60 -7.61 -16.75
CA THR A 23 14.05 -7.44 -16.63
C THR A 23 14.40 -6.20 -15.82
N ILE A 24 13.76 -5.08 -16.07
CA ILE A 24 13.94 -3.84 -15.30
C ILE A 24 13.55 -4.05 -13.84
N LEU A 25 12.42 -4.71 -13.56
CA LEU A 25 12.00 -5.00 -12.19
C LEU A 25 13.03 -5.87 -11.46
N ASN A 26 13.62 -6.87 -12.13
CA ASN A 26 14.68 -7.68 -11.53
C ASN A 26 15.94 -6.85 -11.21
N TYR A 27 16.36 -5.92 -12.08
CA TYR A 27 17.46 -5.00 -11.78
C TYR A 27 17.15 -4.06 -10.65
N LEU A 28 15.93 -3.51 -10.61
CA LEU A 28 15.49 -2.66 -9.50
C LEU A 28 15.48 -3.43 -8.16
N PHE A 29 15.05 -4.69 -8.18
CA PHE A 29 15.08 -5.54 -6.99
C PHE A 29 16.51 -5.72 -6.48
N LEU A 30 17.47 -6.03 -7.36
CA LEU A 30 18.89 -6.13 -6.98
C LEU A 30 19.43 -4.81 -6.42
N LEU A 31 19.08 -3.68 -7.03
CA LEU A 31 19.46 -2.35 -6.54
C LEU A 31 18.93 -2.10 -5.12
N TYR A 32 17.65 -2.42 -4.87
CA TYR A 32 17.05 -2.27 -3.53
C TYR A 32 17.72 -3.19 -2.50
N ILE A 33 18.13 -4.40 -2.88
CA ILE A 33 18.92 -5.29 -2.01
C ILE A 33 20.24 -4.63 -1.63
N VAL A 34 20.98 -4.08 -2.60
CA VAL A 34 22.26 -3.40 -2.34
C VAL A 34 22.07 -2.19 -1.42
N VAL A 35 21.05 -1.36 -1.69
CA VAL A 35 20.72 -0.19 -0.84
C VAL A 35 20.35 -0.63 0.57
N PHE A 36 19.56 -1.69 0.71
CA PHE A 36 19.17 -2.25 2.00
C PHE A 36 20.40 -2.67 2.81
N PHE A 37 21.27 -3.50 2.24
CA PHE A 37 22.46 -3.99 2.95
C PHE A 37 23.45 -2.88 3.28
N LYS A 38 23.61 -1.88 2.42
CA LYS A 38 24.41 -0.68 2.71
C LYS A 38 23.89 0.05 3.96
N ASN A 39 22.58 0.28 4.02
CA ASN A 39 21.95 0.96 5.15
C ASN A 39 21.96 0.09 6.42
N PHE A 40 21.63 -1.19 6.27
CA PHE A 40 21.59 -2.16 7.36
C PHE A 40 22.97 -2.36 8.00
N ALA A 41 24.02 -2.52 7.21
CA ALA A 41 25.38 -2.68 7.71
C ALA A 41 25.85 -1.53 8.61
N GLY A 42 25.45 -0.30 8.25
CA GLY A 42 25.75 0.90 9.06
C GLY A 42 25.02 0.95 10.41
N GLN A 43 23.93 0.18 10.54
CA GLN A 43 23.10 0.13 11.76
C GLN A 43 23.47 -1.04 12.68
N VAL A 44 24.23 -2.04 12.21
CA VAL A 44 24.61 -3.22 13.00
C VAL A 44 25.68 -2.85 14.03
N THR A 45 25.23 -2.44 15.19
CA THR A 45 26.06 -2.21 16.38
C THR A 45 25.54 -3.03 17.55
N LEU A 46 26.41 -3.36 18.51
CA LEU A 46 26.00 -4.12 19.70
C LEU A 46 24.91 -3.41 20.51
N ALA A 47 24.95 -2.07 20.55
CA ALA A 47 23.94 -1.24 21.19
C ALA A 47 22.58 -1.35 20.48
N ASN A 48 22.55 -1.26 19.15
CA ASN A 48 21.34 -1.37 18.35
C ASN A 48 20.71 -2.78 18.44
N ILE A 49 21.53 -3.83 18.45
CA ILE A 49 21.06 -5.21 18.61
C ILE A 49 20.37 -5.39 19.99
N LYS A 50 20.97 -4.84 21.06
CA LYS A 50 20.37 -4.90 22.40
C LYS A 50 19.10 -4.05 22.55
N SER A 51 18.90 -3.04 21.72
CA SER A 51 17.72 -2.18 21.72
C SER A 51 16.54 -2.73 20.93
N ILE A 52 16.68 -3.87 20.24
CA ILE A 52 15.57 -4.50 19.50
C ILE A 52 14.46 -4.83 20.49
N SER A 53 13.30 -4.22 20.29
CA SER A 53 12.09 -4.46 21.05
C SER A 53 10.90 -4.53 20.13
N PHE A 54 10.07 -5.55 20.30
CA PHE A 54 8.79 -5.66 19.58
C PHE A 54 7.69 -4.79 20.18
N THR A 55 7.90 -4.28 21.38
CA THR A 55 6.94 -3.41 22.10
C THR A 55 7.19 -1.93 21.83
N ASN A 56 8.42 -1.52 21.55
CA ASN A 56 8.75 -0.14 21.22
C ASN A 56 8.50 0.14 19.74
N SER A 57 7.95 1.32 19.47
CA SER A 57 7.66 1.78 18.11
C SER A 57 8.91 2.15 17.30
N TYR A 58 10.06 2.21 17.94
CA TYR A 58 11.34 2.55 17.32
C TYR A 58 12.27 1.35 17.36
N SER A 59 12.47 0.72 16.21
CA SER A 59 13.60 -0.18 16.02
C SER A 59 14.67 0.55 15.20
N PRO A 60 15.94 0.56 15.60
CA PRO A 60 17.02 1.16 14.80
C PRO A 60 17.20 0.48 13.44
N PHE A 61 16.64 -0.71 13.25
CA PHE A 61 16.66 -1.47 12.00
C PHE A 61 15.40 -1.27 11.13
N GLU A 62 14.44 -0.46 11.61
CA GLU A 62 13.22 -0.23 10.84
C GLU A 62 13.55 0.48 9.52
N SER A 63 13.18 -0.14 8.41
CA SER A 63 13.45 0.37 7.08
C SER A 63 12.16 0.49 6.27
N GLU A 64 11.98 1.63 5.60
CA GLU A 64 10.88 1.83 4.66
C GLU A 64 10.99 0.94 3.40
N LEU A 65 12.16 0.34 3.15
CA LEU A 65 12.33 -0.64 2.08
C LEU A 65 11.49 -1.91 2.30
N ALA A 66 10.97 -2.14 3.51
CA ALA A 66 10.00 -3.18 3.78
C ALA A 66 8.80 -3.13 2.81
N PHE A 67 8.29 -1.93 2.50
CA PHE A 67 7.19 -1.75 1.54
C PHE A 67 7.58 -2.23 0.14
N VAL A 68 8.80 -1.93 -0.27
CA VAL A 68 9.33 -2.33 -1.57
C VAL A 68 9.48 -3.85 -1.66
N PHE A 69 10.07 -4.47 -0.64
CA PHE A 69 10.25 -5.92 -0.61
C PHE A 69 8.92 -6.67 -0.57
N LEU A 70 7.93 -6.16 0.14
CA LEU A 70 6.59 -6.75 0.16
C LEU A 70 5.93 -6.72 -1.23
N ILE A 71 6.07 -5.62 -1.96
CA ILE A 71 5.55 -5.50 -3.33
C ILE A 71 6.26 -6.50 -4.25
N PHE A 72 7.58 -6.63 -4.15
CA PHE A 72 8.35 -7.63 -4.91
C PHE A 72 7.99 -9.07 -4.53
N GLU A 73 7.72 -9.35 -3.26
CA GLU A 73 7.24 -10.67 -2.83
C GLU A 73 5.95 -11.05 -3.54
N CYS A 74 4.95 -10.16 -3.52
CA CYS A 74 3.67 -10.38 -4.18
C CYS A 74 3.86 -10.62 -5.69
N PHE A 75 4.71 -9.82 -6.35
CA PHE A 75 5.02 -9.96 -7.75
C PHE A 75 5.71 -11.29 -8.08
N TYR A 76 6.72 -11.69 -7.32
CA TYR A 76 7.41 -12.94 -7.56
C TYR A 76 6.57 -14.17 -7.24
N LEU A 77 5.67 -14.09 -6.27
CA LEU A 77 4.66 -15.13 -6.03
C LEU A 77 3.74 -15.29 -7.24
N TYR A 78 3.27 -14.17 -7.81
CA TYR A 78 2.44 -14.17 -9.01
C TYR A 78 3.17 -14.74 -10.23
N MET A 79 4.45 -14.37 -10.43
CA MET A 79 5.29 -14.90 -11.52
C MET A 79 5.76 -16.35 -11.30
N GLY A 80 5.40 -17.00 -10.19
CA GLY A 80 5.85 -18.34 -9.83
C GLY A 80 7.35 -18.43 -9.47
N LYS A 81 8.04 -17.31 -9.28
CA LYS A 81 9.47 -17.22 -8.94
C LYS A 81 9.70 -17.38 -7.43
N ARG A 82 9.43 -18.57 -6.91
CA ARG A 82 9.41 -18.87 -5.47
C ARG A 82 10.70 -18.48 -4.75
N ARG A 83 11.87 -18.65 -5.36
CA ARG A 83 13.17 -18.27 -4.75
C ARG A 83 13.24 -16.78 -4.47
N ASN A 84 12.89 -15.94 -5.44
CA ASN A 84 12.90 -14.49 -5.29
C ASN A 84 11.84 -14.01 -4.30
N ALA A 85 10.69 -14.67 -4.26
CA ALA A 85 9.65 -14.40 -3.26
C ALA A 85 10.14 -14.68 -1.83
N ILE A 86 10.85 -15.80 -1.61
CA ILE A 86 11.45 -16.12 -0.30
C ILE A 86 12.53 -15.09 0.08
N ILE A 87 13.37 -14.67 -0.86
CA ILE A 87 14.36 -13.62 -0.61
C ILE A 87 13.65 -12.32 -0.19
N SER A 88 12.60 -11.93 -0.91
CA SER A 88 11.80 -10.74 -0.59
C SER A 88 11.15 -10.83 0.81
N LEU A 89 10.58 -11.98 1.17
CA LEU A 89 10.04 -12.26 2.50
C LEU A 89 11.10 -12.09 3.58
N ILE A 90 12.29 -12.67 3.40
CA ILE A 90 13.40 -12.56 4.37
C ILE A 90 13.81 -11.09 4.54
N LEU A 91 13.95 -10.34 3.45
CA LEU A 91 14.31 -8.93 3.48
C LEU A 91 13.23 -8.07 4.13
N CYS A 92 11.96 -8.41 3.91
CA CYS A 92 10.83 -7.76 4.56
C CYS A 92 10.87 -7.98 6.08
N ILE A 93 11.15 -9.20 6.53
CA ILE A 93 11.32 -9.54 7.96
C ILE A 93 12.52 -8.78 8.55
N LEU A 94 13.67 -8.78 7.87
CA LEU A 94 14.87 -8.08 8.32
C LEU A 94 14.71 -6.55 8.35
N SER A 95 13.71 -6.02 7.68
CA SER A 95 13.37 -4.58 7.71
C SER A 95 12.62 -4.16 8.97
N PHE A 96 12.28 -5.06 9.88
CA PHE A 96 11.62 -4.83 11.17
C PHE A 96 10.35 -3.96 11.15
N LYS A 97 9.71 -3.79 10.00
CA LYS A 97 8.44 -3.06 9.88
C LYS A 97 7.28 -4.02 10.11
N ARG A 98 6.71 -4.00 11.30
CA ARG A 98 5.74 -4.99 11.82
C ARG A 98 4.56 -5.26 10.88
N ILE A 99 3.96 -4.21 10.34
CA ILE A 99 2.82 -4.34 9.41
C ILE A 99 3.25 -5.08 8.15
N CYS A 100 4.40 -4.72 7.56
CA CYS A 100 4.92 -5.37 6.37
C CYS A 100 5.24 -6.85 6.62
N MET A 101 5.81 -7.18 7.77
CA MET A 101 6.08 -8.58 8.15
C MET A 101 4.79 -9.40 8.20
N LEU A 102 3.73 -8.87 8.81
CA LEU A 102 2.45 -9.55 8.92
C LEU A 102 1.81 -9.74 7.53
N VAL A 103 1.77 -8.70 6.71
CA VAL A 103 1.20 -8.76 5.35
C VAL A 103 2.03 -9.68 4.45
N SER A 104 3.35 -9.72 4.59
CA SER A 104 4.25 -10.63 3.86
C SER A 104 3.89 -12.09 4.14
N ILE A 105 3.67 -12.45 5.41
CA ILE A 105 3.21 -13.81 5.77
C ILE A 105 1.85 -14.11 5.12
N VAL A 106 0.92 -13.15 5.14
CA VAL A 106 -0.40 -13.31 4.50
C VAL A 106 -0.25 -13.54 2.99
N PHE A 107 0.62 -12.80 2.31
CA PHE A 107 0.87 -13.00 0.88
C PHE A 107 1.42 -14.40 0.58
N PHE A 108 2.32 -14.88 1.42
CA PHE A 108 2.87 -16.22 1.27
C PHE A 108 1.80 -17.31 1.44
N VAL A 109 0.90 -17.14 2.41
CA VAL A 109 -0.27 -18.02 2.61
C VAL A 109 -1.22 -17.97 1.41
N LEU A 110 -1.45 -16.78 0.86
CA LEU A 110 -2.31 -16.58 -0.32
C LEU A 110 -1.64 -16.95 -1.64
N SER A 111 -0.39 -17.42 -1.63
CA SER A 111 0.41 -17.64 -2.84
C SER A 111 -0.30 -18.50 -3.89
N LYS A 112 -0.96 -19.59 -3.49
CA LYS A 112 -1.72 -20.46 -4.41
C LYS A 112 -2.88 -19.75 -5.10
N TRP A 113 -3.47 -18.75 -4.46
CA TRP A 113 -4.54 -17.95 -5.02
C TRP A 113 -3.98 -16.83 -5.92
N LEU A 114 -2.85 -16.23 -5.55
CA LEU A 114 -2.17 -15.18 -6.32
C LEU A 114 -1.64 -15.67 -7.66
N ILE A 115 -1.12 -16.90 -7.71
CA ILE A 115 -0.60 -17.52 -8.95
C ILE A 115 -1.68 -17.70 -10.01
N GLN A 116 -2.96 -17.78 -9.62
CA GLN A 116 -4.05 -17.88 -10.57
C GLN A 116 -4.26 -16.53 -11.28
N LYS A 117 -3.88 -16.47 -12.54
CA LYS A 117 -3.96 -15.27 -13.41
C LYS A 117 -5.41 -15.00 -13.85
N LYS A 118 -6.31 -14.80 -12.90
CA LYS A 118 -7.75 -14.59 -13.15
C LYS A 118 -8.18 -13.21 -12.66
N SER A 119 -9.18 -12.66 -13.31
CA SER A 119 -9.86 -11.45 -12.84
C SER A 119 -10.55 -11.66 -11.49
N VAL A 120 -10.79 -10.58 -10.78
CA VAL A 120 -11.46 -10.60 -9.49
C VAL A 120 -12.96 -10.38 -9.66
N ASN A 121 -13.75 -11.18 -8.94
CA ASN A 121 -15.21 -11.10 -8.99
C ASN A 121 -15.70 -9.69 -8.59
N LYS A 122 -16.64 -9.15 -9.36
CA LYS A 122 -17.25 -7.83 -9.13
C LYS A 122 -17.81 -7.66 -7.71
N LYS A 123 -18.36 -8.73 -7.11
CA LYS A 123 -18.87 -8.69 -5.72
C LYS A 123 -17.73 -8.44 -4.72
N VAL A 124 -16.56 -9.07 -4.91
CA VAL A 124 -15.39 -8.87 -4.07
C VAL A 124 -14.89 -7.42 -4.19
N VAL A 125 -14.85 -6.87 -5.40
CA VAL A 125 -14.48 -5.46 -5.61
C VAL A 125 -15.40 -4.53 -4.83
N ILE A 126 -16.73 -4.73 -4.94
CA ILE A 126 -17.71 -3.89 -4.24
C ILE A 126 -17.54 -3.97 -2.72
N VAL A 127 -17.42 -5.18 -2.17
CA VAL A 127 -17.21 -5.38 -0.72
C VAL A 127 -15.93 -4.69 -0.25
N THR A 128 -14.86 -4.80 -1.02
CA THR A 128 -13.58 -4.14 -0.70
C THR A 128 -13.69 -2.60 -0.74
N VAL A 129 -14.41 -2.06 -1.72
CA VAL A 129 -14.67 -0.61 -1.78
C VAL A 129 -15.44 -0.16 -0.56
N ILE A 130 -16.52 -0.87 -0.21
CA ILE A 130 -17.31 -0.55 0.99
C ILE A 130 -16.42 -0.57 2.23
N PHE A 131 -15.57 -1.59 2.39
CA PHE A 131 -14.64 -1.69 3.52
C PHE A 131 -13.71 -0.46 3.62
N PHE A 132 -13.02 -0.10 2.53
CA PHE A 132 -12.07 1.03 2.54
C PHE A 132 -12.73 2.40 2.62
N VAL A 133 -14.01 2.53 2.32
CA VAL A 133 -14.78 3.77 2.53
C VAL A 133 -15.33 3.85 3.95
N LEU A 134 -15.80 2.74 4.50
CA LEU A 134 -16.29 2.71 5.88
C LEU A 134 -15.18 2.86 6.91
N LEU A 135 -13.98 2.38 6.64
CA LEU A 135 -12.85 2.41 7.57
C LEU A 135 -12.51 3.85 8.02
N PRO A 136 -12.24 4.83 7.14
CA PRO A 136 -12.00 6.21 7.55
C PRO A 136 -13.23 6.87 8.19
N MET A 137 -14.42 6.57 7.71
CA MET A 137 -15.66 7.08 8.29
C MET A 137 -15.83 6.62 9.75
N LEU A 138 -15.63 5.32 10.01
CA LEU A 138 -15.68 4.76 11.36
C LEU A 138 -14.59 5.37 12.24
N THR A 139 -13.39 5.59 11.71
CA THR A 139 -12.32 6.25 12.45
C THR A 139 -12.75 7.64 12.93
N CYS A 140 -13.34 8.45 12.05
CA CYS A 140 -13.83 9.78 12.42
C CYS A 140 -14.95 9.74 13.46
N VAL A 141 -15.83 8.75 13.40
CA VAL A 141 -16.95 8.62 14.36
C VAL A 141 -16.50 8.08 15.72
N LEU A 142 -15.55 7.14 15.70
CA LEU A 142 -15.09 6.46 16.92
C LEU A 142 -14.03 7.23 17.70
N LEU A 143 -13.27 8.12 17.03
CA LEU A 143 -12.30 8.97 17.72
C LEU A 143 -13.03 10.01 18.57
N ASN A 144 -13.20 9.69 19.85
CA ASN A 144 -13.78 10.54 20.87
C ASN A 144 -13.24 10.16 22.25
N ASP A 145 -13.50 11.03 23.25
CA ASP A 145 -13.03 10.84 24.64
C ASP A 145 -13.43 9.49 25.25
N LYS A 146 -14.57 8.93 24.83
CA LYS A 146 -15.03 7.62 25.34
C LYS A 146 -14.15 6.49 24.84
N LEU A 147 -13.74 6.52 23.57
CA LEU A 147 -12.81 5.54 23.01
C LEU A 147 -11.44 5.65 23.68
N GLU A 148 -10.94 6.86 23.90
CA GLU A 148 -9.66 7.08 24.55
C GLU A 148 -9.66 6.53 25.99
N THR A 149 -10.71 6.83 26.74
CA THR A 149 -10.89 6.32 28.10
C THR A 149 -10.97 4.80 28.14
N TRP A 150 -11.80 4.19 27.26
CA TRP A 150 -11.91 2.74 27.15
C TRP A 150 -10.59 2.09 26.77
N PHE A 151 -9.88 2.66 25.80
CA PHE A 151 -8.60 2.13 25.31
C PHE A 151 -7.54 2.17 26.43
N TYR A 152 -7.45 3.28 27.16
CA TYR A 152 -6.55 3.41 28.29
C TYR A 152 -6.87 2.44 29.42
N GLN A 153 -8.14 2.28 29.76
CA GLN A 153 -8.57 1.31 30.79
C GLN A 153 -8.26 -0.12 30.41
N THR A 154 -8.32 -0.46 29.13
CA THR A 154 -8.12 -1.83 28.65
C THR A 154 -6.65 -2.17 28.44
N PHE A 155 -5.87 -1.26 27.88
CA PHE A 155 -4.49 -1.53 27.44
C PHE A 155 -3.43 -0.80 28.26
N HIS A 156 -3.80 0.09 29.16
CA HIS A 156 -2.92 0.94 29.95
C HIS A 156 -1.94 1.78 29.11
N VAL A 157 -2.31 2.09 27.88
CA VAL A 157 -1.57 2.92 26.93
C VAL A 157 -2.56 3.92 26.35
N THR A 158 -2.16 5.17 26.18
CA THR A 158 -3.03 6.17 25.54
C THR A 158 -3.19 5.89 24.04
N LEU A 159 -4.31 6.30 23.47
CA LEU A 159 -4.53 6.20 22.02
C LEU A 159 -3.48 7.03 21.24
N TYR A 160 -3.03 8.13 21.81
CA TYR A 160 -1.93 8.95 21.31
C TYR A 160 -0.62 8.14 21.17
N GLU A 161 -0.22 7.42 22.21
CA GLU A 161 0.99 6.59 22.20
C GLU A 161 0.85 5.40 21.22
N ALA A 162 -0.30 4.71 21.27
CA ALA A 162 -0.57 3.56 20.40
C ALA A 162 -0.57 3.92 18.91
N THR A 163 -1.05 5.11 18.57
CA THR A 163 -1.16 5.60 17.18
C THR A 163 0.00 6.51 16.76
N LEU A 164 1.01 6.69 17.61
CA LEU A 164 2.13 7.60 17.35
C LEU A 164 1.65 9.02 16.98
N SER A 165 0.80 9.60 17.80
CA SER A 165 0.18 10.93 17.63
C SER A 165 -0.76 11.09 16.43
N ARG A 166 -1.09 10.04 15.69
CA ARG A 166 -2.00 10.14 14.53
C ARG A 166 -3.43 10.45 14.94
N SER A 167 -3.91 9.82 16.03
CA SER A 167 -5.25 10.07 16.58
C SER A 167 -5.45 11.54 16.94
N SER A 168 -4.50 12.17 17.61
CA SER A 168 -4.60 13.58 17.99
C SER A 168 -4.61 14.55 16.80
N ARG A 169 -3.94 14.20 15.71
CA ARG A 169 -3.99 14.98 14.46
C ARG A 169 -5.35 14.90 13.79
N ILE A 170 -5.96 13.72 13.73
CA ILE A 170 -7.30 13.51 13.20
C ILE A 170 -8.31 14.28 14.07
N GLU A 171 -8.20 14.15 15.38
CA GLU A 171 -9.06 14.85 16.33
C GLU A 171 -8.94 16.37 16.22
N ALA A 172 -7.72 16.92 16.14
CA ALA A 172 -7.50 18.34 15.95
C ALA A 172 -8.18 18.87 14.67
N VAL A 173 -8.09 18.06 13.60
CA VAL A 173 -8.73 18.39 12.33
C VAL A 173 -10.25 18.36 12.45
N MET A 174 -10.81 17.34 13.07
CA MET A 174 -12.27 17.20 13.25
C MET A 174 -12.87 18.28 14.15
N ASN A 175 -12.20 18.58 15.26
CA ASN A 175 -12.66 19.57 16.24
C ASN A 175 -12.49 21.02 15.78
N SER A 176 -11.73 21.27 14.72
CA SER A 176 -11.45 22.62 14.24
C SER A 176 -12.70 23.37 13.73
N GLY A 177 -13.70 22.66 13.21
CA GLY A 177 -14.84 23.23 12.50
C GLY A 177 -14.46 24.04 11.24
N GLN A 178 -13.15 24.10 10.90
CA GLN A 178 -12.61 24.97 9.85
C GLN A 178 -12.38 24.25 8.52
N ILE A 179 -12.54 22.92 8.49
CA ILE A 179 -12.30 22.15 7.27
C ILE A 179 -13.46 22.33 6.32
N LYS A 180 -13.16 23.01 5.22
CA LYS A 180 -14.02 23.05 4.05
C LYS A 180 -13.63 21.91 3.14
N TYR A 181 -14.62 21.26 2.51
CA TYR A 181 -14.34 20.29 1.46
C TYR A 181 -13.45 20.91 0.40
N GLY A 182 -12.40 20.16 0.01
CA GLY A 182 -11.44 20.57 -1.00
C GLY A 182 -10.08 19.90 -0.80
N LEU A 183 -9.46 19.48 -1.91
CA LEU A 183 -8.15 18.83 -1.90
C LEU A 183 -7.11 19.77 -1.27
N GLY A 184 -6.35 19.25 -0.30
CA GLY A 184 -5.30 19.99 0.41
C GLY A 184 -5.79 20.79 1.60
N SER A 185 -7.11 20.87 1.88
CA SER A 185 -7.66 21.64 2.99
C SER A 185 -7.17 21.13 4.36
N VAL A 186 -7.09 19.82 4.54
CA VAL A 186 -6.58 19.18 5.76
C VAL A 186 -5.09 19.47 5.95
N THR A 187 -4.29 19.33 4.90
CA THR A 187 -2.84 19.64 4.96
C THR A 187 -2.59 21.11 5.29
N THR A 188 -3.38 22.02 4.71
CA THR A 188 -3.28 23.45 4.98
C THR A 188 -3.60 23.75 6.44
N TYR A 189 -4.71 23.20 6.96
CA TYR A 189 -5.10 23.36 8.36
C TYR A 189 -4.05 22.78 9.31
N LEU A 190 -3.61 21.54 9.09
CA LEU A 190 -2.58 20.91 9.94
C LEU A 190 -1.26 21.70 9.93
N THR A 191 -0.88 22.25 8.79
CA THR A 191 0.30 23.12 8.70
C THR A 191 0.17 24.35 9.60
N GLN A 192 -0.97 25.01 9.59
CA GLN A 192 -1.24 26.17 10.44
C GLN A 192 -1.29 25.78 11.92
N TYR A 193 -2.04 24.73 12.24
CA TYR A 193 -2.18 24.21 13.60
C TYR A 193 -0.85 23.79 14.21
N LEU A 194 -0.07 22.96 13.52
CA LEU A 194 1.21 22.47 14.01
C LEU A 194 2.27 23.58 14.12
N ASN A 195 2.24 24.57 13.21
CA ASN A 195 3.10 25.75 13.32
C ASN A 195 2.73 26.60 14.55
N HIS A 196 1.44 26.67 14.89
CA HIS A 196 1.00 27.39 16.09
C HIS A 196 1.42 26.67 17.38
N VAL A 197 1.29 25.33 17.41
CA VAL A 197 1.58 24.52 18.61
C VAL A 197 3.09 24.27 18.81
N HIS A 198 3.83 24.03 17.74
CA HIS A 198 5.22 23.58 17.81
C HIS A 198 6.24 24.55 17.17
N GLY A 199 5.77 25.67 16.65
CA GLY A 199 6.59 26.66 15.95
C GLY A 199 6.78 26.36 14.45
N SER A 200 7.27 27.36 13.71
CA SER A 200 7.34 27.34 12.23
C SER A 200 8.23 26.28 11.61
N ASN A 201 9.12 25.66 12.40
CA ASN A 201 10.10 24.67 11.93
C ASN A 201 9.64 23.21 12.07
N PHE A 202 8.39 22.95 12.39
CA PHE A 202 7.91 21.59 12.53
C PHE A 202 7.85 20.89 11.16
N ALA A 203 8.73 19.91 10.95
CA ALA A 203 8.96 19.29 9.64
C ALA A 203 7.84 18.33 9.22
N ASN A 204 7.12 17.71 10.19
CA ASN A 204 6.16 16.65 9.90
C ASN A 204 4.72 17.15 9.95
N ARG A 205 4.20 17.60 8.80
CA ARG A 205 2.88 18.25 8.64
C ARG A 205 1.80 17.32 8.08
N ASN A 206 2.10 16.03 7.93
CA ASN A 206 1.18 15.08 7.33
C ASN A 206 0.29 14.44 8.41
N MET A 207 -0.94 14.11 8.03
CA MET A 207 -1.87 13.39 8.91
C MET A 207 -1.40 11.95 9.18
N HIS A 208 -0.57 11.36 8.30
CA HIS A 208 -0.16 9.94 8.32
C HIS A 208 -1.36 8.97 8.30
N ASN A 209 -2.43 9.38 7.68
CA ASN A 209 -3.59 8.56 7.34
C ASN A 209 -4.25 9.16 6.10
N ASP A 210 -3.81 8.72 4.93
CA ASP A 210 -4.27 9.29 3.66
C ASP A 210 -5.74 9.03 3.39
N LEU A 211 -6.29 7.90 3.85
CA LEU A 211 -7.70 7.58 3.63
C LEU A 211 -8.62 8.47 4.45
N VAL A 212 -8.25 8.75 5.71
CA VAL A 212 -9.02 9.69 6.54
C VAL A 212 -8.89 11.10 5.98
N GLN A 213 -7.69 11.50 5.55
CA GLN A 213 -7.49 12.80 4.92
C GLN A 213 -8.39 12.94 3.68
N MET A 214 -8.38 11.95 2.79
CA MET A 214 -9.21 11.96 1.59
C MET A 214 -10.70 11.99 1.91
N TYR A 215 -11.14 11.26 2.94
CA TYR A 215 -12.52 11.28 3.41
C TYR A 215 -12.93 12.69 3.91
N LEU A 216 -12.07 13.34 4.67
CA LEU A 216 -12.32 14.69 5.17
C LEU A 216 -12.31 15.76 4.07
N GLU A 217 -11.43 15.59 3.05
CA GLU A 217 -11.29 16.55 1.95
C GLU A 217 -12.34 16.37 0.85
N CYS A 218 -12.73 15.14 0.54
CA CYS A 218 -13.62 14.83 -0.60
C CYS A 218 -15.00 14.32 -0.19
N GLY A 219 -15.22 14.07 1.11
CA GLY A 219 -16.45 13.48 1.64
C GLY A 219 -16.62 12.01 1.24
N ALA A 220 -17.72 11.42 1.68
CA ALA A 220 -18.02 10.00 1.41
C ALA A 220 -18.13 9.68 -0.09
N LEU A 221 -18.76 10.57 -0.86
CA LEU A 221 -18.94 10.35 -2.31
C LEU A 221 -17.61 10.37 -3.06
N GLY A 222 -16.76 11.39 -2.81
CA GLY A 222 -15.44 11.49 -3.45
C GLY A 222 -14.54 10.32 -3.10
N SER A 223 -14.52 9.90 -1.82
CA SER A 223 -13.78 8.73 -1.36
C SER A 223 -14.28 7.44 -2.00
N THR A 224 -15.60 7.30 -2.17
CA THR A 224 -16.19 6.12 -2.83
C THR A 224 -15.78 6.05 -4.29
N VAL A 225 -15.91 7.14 -5.03
CA VAL A 225 -15.52 7.19 -6.45
C VAL A 225 -14.04 6.88 -6.62
N PHE A 226 -13.18 7.53 -5.83
CA PHE A 226 -11.74 7.31 -5.86
C PHE A 226 -11.39 5.84 -5.59
N THR A 227 -11.88 5.28 -4.47
CA THR A 227 -11.62 3.89 -4.10
C THR A 227 -12.14 2.91 -5.16
N TYR A 228 -13.35 3.15 -5.68
CA TYR A 228 -13.94 2.31 -6.71
C TYR A 228 -13.10 2.30 -8.00
N VAL A 229 -12.65 3.46 -8.47
CA VAL A 229 -11.84 3.55 -9.70
C VAL A 229 -10.55 2.74 -9.55
N TYR A 230 -9.84 2.90 -8.43
CA TYR A 230 -8.60 2.16 -8.19
C TYR A 230 -8.83 0.64 -8.05
N MET A 231 -9.80 0.23 -7.24
CA MET A 231 -10.10 -1.19 -7.05
C MET A 231 -10.63 -1.85 -8.32
N LYS A 232 -11.45 -1.13 -9.10
CA LYS A 232 -11.95 -1.61 -10.39
C LYS A 232 -10.83 -1.75 -11.42
N SER A 233 -9.93 -0.78 -11.52
CA SER A 233 -8.78 -0.84 -12.40
C SER A 233 -7.84 -2.00 -12.03
N ALA A 234 -7.64 -2.24 -10.75
CA ALA A 234 -6.81 -3.33 -10.26
C ALA A 234 -7.46 -4.72 -10.39
N SER A 235 -8.79 -4.80 -10.58
CA SER A 235 -9.54 -6.06 -10.61
C SER A 235 -9.31 -6.91 -11.86
N VAL A 236 -8.50 -6.45 -12.81
CA VAL A 236 -8.13 -7.19 -14.04
C VAL A 236 -7.43 -8.51 -13.72
N ASN A 237 -6.69 -8.56 -12.61
CA ASN A 237 -6.12 -9.80 -12.09
C ASN A 237 -5.96 -9.74 -10.56
N ARG A 238 -5.77 -10.92 -9.95
CA ARG A 238 -5.72 -11.07 -8.49
C ARG A 238 -4.51 -10.39 -7.87
N MET A 239 -3.34 -10.44 -8.51
CA MET A 239 -2.14 -9.77 -7.99
C MET A 239 -2.32 -8.26 -7.93
N SER A 240 -2.75 -7.65 -9.03
CA SER A 240 -3.01 -6.20 -9.08
C SER A 240 -4.00 -5.76 -8.01
N PHE A 241 -5.06 -6.57 -7.81
CA PHE A 241 -6.08 -6.29 -6.81
C PHE A 241 -5.53 -6.36 -5.39
N VAL A 242 -4.75 -7.40 -5.07
CA VAL A 242 -4.13 -7.55 -3.75
C VAL A 242 -3.10 -6.46 -3.48
N LEU A 243 -2.28 -6.10 -4.47
CA LEU A 243 -1.36 -4.96 -4.35
C LEU A 243 -2.12 -3.66 -4.07
N MET A 244 -3.24 -3.43 -4.76
CA MET A 244 -4.04 -2.23 -4.51
C MET A 244 -4.71 -2.26 -3.12
N CYS A 245 -5.22 -3.40 -2.67
CA CYS A 245 -5.72 -3.56 -1.29
C CYS A 245 -4.63 -3.26 -0.27
N TYR A 246 -3.42 -3.75 -0.49
CA TYR A 246 -2.26 -3.46 0.36
C TYR A 246 -1.94 -1.96 0.38
N VAL A 247 -1.90 -1.31 -0.77
CA VAL A 247 -1.66 0.14 -0.86
C VAL A 247 -2.70 0.93 -0.07
N PHE A 248 -3.98 0.60 -0.22
CA PHE A 248 -5.04 1.27 0.54
C PHE A 248 -4.95 0.99 2.04
N PHE A 249 -4.56 -0.22 2.42
CA PHE A 249 -4.27 -0.55 3.81
C PHE A 249 -3.12 0.29 4.37
N GLU A 250 -2.04 0.42 3.61
CA GLU A 250 -0.91 1.28 3.99
C GLU A 250 -1.27 2.77 4.00
N CYS A 251 -2.10 3.24 3.07
CA CYS A 251 -2.63 4.60 3.09
C CYS A 251 -3.47 4.91 4.34
N TYR A 252 -4.08 3.88 4.95
CA TYR A 252 -4.79 4.05 6.22
C TYR A 252 -3.83 4.19 7.41
N PHE A 253 -2.68 3.51 7.39
CA PHE A 253 -1.70 3.57 8.48
C PHE A 253 -0.56 4.54 8.25
N ASN A 254 -0.34 4.99 7.02
CA ASN A 254 0.81 5.78 6.62
C ASN A 254 0.41 6.88 5.62
N HIS A 255 1.43 7.54 5.07
CA HIS A 255 1.29 8.60 4.07
C HIS A 255 1.98 8.16 2.76
N LEU A 256 1.25 7.40 1.92
CA LEU A 256 1.77 6.92 0.63
C LEU A 256 1.44 7.86 -0.54
N PHE A 257 0.48 8.76 -0.39
CA PHE A 257 0.21 9.78 -1.41
C PHE A 257 1.21 10.94 -1.40
N GLY A 258 2.20 10.91 -0.50
CA GLY A 258 3.27 11.90 -0.46
C GLY A 258 4.28 11.75 -1.60
N ALA A 259 4.95 12.84 -1.95
CA ALA A 259 5.94 12.87 -3.01
C ALA A 259 7.13 11.89 -2.79
N GLY A 260 7.49 11.62 -1.52
CA GLY A 260 8.54 10.66 -1.17
C GLY A 260 8.23 9.20 -1.56
N CYS A 261 6.97 8.84 -1.75
CA CYS A 261 6.54 7.49 -2.06
C CYS A 261 6.32 7.23 -3.57
N THR A 262 6.69 8.16 -4.45
CA THR A 262 6.51 8.04 -5.90
C THR A 262 7.12 6.75 -6.47
N HIS A 263 8.28 6.33 -5.96
CA HIS A 263 8.96 5.10 -6.40
C HIS A 263 8.12 3.83 -6.10
N ILE A 264 7.37 3.79 -5.00
CA ILE A 264 6.47 2.70 -4.65
C ILE A 264 5.34 2.61 -5.69
N TRP A 265 4.74 3.74 -6.04
CA TRP A 265 3.69 3.80 -7.05
C TRP A 265 4.18 3.35 -8.43
N VAL A 266 5.38 3.78 -8.84
CA VAL A 266 6.00 3.33 -10.10
C VAL A 266 6.15 1.81 -10.13
N LEU A 267 6.67 1.20 -9.06
CA LEU A 267 6.81 -0.26 -8.98
C LEU A 267 5.46 -0.98 -9.09
N ILE A 268 4.45 -0.52 -8.33
CA ILE A 268 3.11 -1.12 -8.34
C ILE A 268 2.52 -1.09 -9.74
N TYR A 269 2.58 0.05 -10.41
CA TYR A 269 2.03 0.19 -11.76
C TYR A 269 2.78 -0.66 -12.79
N LEU A 270 4.12 -0.71 -12.74
CA LEU A 270 4.89 -1.59 -13.62
C LEU A 270 4.48 -3.07 -13.44
N MET A 271 4.33 -3.52 -12.20
CA MET A 271 3.89 -4.88 -11.91
C MET A 271 2.46 -5.15 -12.36
N MET A 272 1.54 -4.19 -12.14
CA MET A 272 0.16 -4.29 -12.62
C MET A 272 0.07 -4.32 -14.15
N SER A 273 0.95 -3.60 -14.84
CA SER A 273 1.04 -3.61 -16.31
C SER A 273 1.41 -5.00 -16.82
N ILE A 274 2.45 -5.63 -16.27
CA ILE A 274 2.84 -7.02 -16.62
C ILE A 274 1.67 -7.97 -16.36
N ALA A 275 1.06 -7.89 -15.19
CA ALA A 275 -0.04 -8.77 -14.84
C ALA A 275 -1.25 -8.62 -15.77
N GLY A 276 -1.54 -7.40 -16.22
CA GLY A 276 -2.58 -7.14 -17.22
C GLY A 276 -2.27 -7.74 -18.60
N MET A 277 -1.01 -7.64 -19.05
CA MET A 277 -0.57 -8.26 -20.33
C MET A 277 -0.65 -9.79 -20.26
N THR A 278 -0.19 -10.38 -19.17
CA THR A 278 -0.19 -11.85 -18.99
C THR A 278 -1.63 -12.41 -18.94
N THR A 279 -2.54 -11.74 -18.25
CA THR A 279 -3.94 -12.17 -18.16
C THR A 279 -4.62 -12.15 -19.52
N ARG A 280 -4.45 -11.08 -20.31
CA ARG A 280 -5.01 -10.97 -21.65
C ARG A 280 -4.50 -12.03 -22.60
N LYS A 281 -3.22 -12.37 -22.51
CA LYS A 281 -2.61 -13.42 -23.32
C LYS A 281 -3.25 -14.79 -23.05
N GLU A 282 -3.45 -15.15 -21.78
CA GLU A 282 -4.08 -16.41 -21.41
C GLU A 282 -5.56 -16.47 -21.79
N GLU A 283 -6.29 -15.35 -21.73
CA GLU A 283 -7.69 -15.27 -22.19
C GLU A 283 -7.78 -15.51 -23.69
N ASN A 284 -6.92 -14.88 -24.50
CA ASN A 284 -6.91 -15.05 -25.96
C ASN A 284 -6.52 -16.49 -26.36
N GLU A 285 -5.49 -17.09 -25.72
CA GLU A 285 -5.10 -18.48 -25.98
C GLU A 285 -6.20 -19.49 -25.58
N GLY A 286 -7.00 -19.16 -24.56
CA GLY A 286 -8.15 -19.95 -24.14
C GLY A 286 -9.32 -19.89 -25.13
N GLU A 287 -9.57 -18.75 -25.74
CA GLU A 287 -10.60 -18.57 -26.77
C GLU A 287 -10.23 -19.28 -28.09
N GLU A 288 -8.96 -19.19 -28.52
CA GLU A 288 -8.48 -19.90 -29.72
C GLU A 288 -8.59 -21.43 -29.58
N ASN A 289 -8.23 -21.98 -28.43
CA ASN A 289 -8.33 -23.41 -28.16
C ASN A 289 -9.80 -23.88 -28.00
N GLY A 290 -10.69 -23.02 -27.49
CA GLY A 290 -12.13 -23.30 -27.38
C GLY A 290 -12.83 -23.36 -28.73
N THR A 291 -12.46 -22.51 -29.68
CA THR A 291 -12.99 -22.49 -31.05
C THR A 291 -12.53 -23.67 -31.89
N ASN A 292 -11.32 -24.16 -31.70
CA ASN A 292 -10.79 -25.32 -32.43
C ASN A 292 -11.43 -26.66 -32.01
N ASN A 293 -11.91 -26.78 -30.79
CA ASN A 293 -12.58 -28.00 -30.32
C ASN A 293 -14.06 -28.11 -30.74
N GLY A 294 -14.64 -27.06 -31.30
CA GLY A 294 -16.04 -27.03 -31.79
C GLY A 294 -16.25 -27.49 -33.22
N ILE A 295 -15.17 -27.78 -33.99
CA ILE A 295 -15.28 -28.06 -35.46
C ILE A 295 -15.23 -29.57 -35.78
N TYR A 296 -15.08 -30.46 -34.81
CA TYR A 296 -14.94 -31.92 -35.04
C TYR A 296 -16.08 -32.75 -34.40
N THR A 297 -17.34 -32.34 -34.57
CA THR A 297 -18.45 -33.25 -34.30
C THR A 297 -19.60 -32.95 -35.27
N ASP A 298 -19.41 -33.24 -36.56
CA ASP A 298 -20.49 -33.56 -37.51
C ASP A 298 -19.90 -34.10 -38.81
N VAL A 299 -19.60 -35.40 -38.82
CA VAL A 299 -19.59 -36.23 -40.02
C VAL A 299 -20.18 -37.61 -39.67
#